data_e0ee6d9c25e7260944d441364f5877cc
#
_entry.id   e0ee6d9c25e7260944d441364f5877cc
#
_cell.length_a   1.000
_cell.length_b   1.000
_cell.length_c   1.000
_cell.angle_alpha   90.00
_cell.angle_beta   90.00
_cell.angle_gamma   90.00
#
_symmetry.space_group_name_H-M   'P 1'
#
loop_
_entity.id
_entity.type
_entity.pdbx_description
1 polymer ?
#
loop_
_entity_poly.entity_id
_entity_poly.type
_entity_poly.pdbx_seq_one_letter_code
_entity_poly.pdbx_strand_id
1 'polypeptide(L)'
;LDDGAVAATLRIESKAPGCNTLWRDVTVYKGIDRVDICNTLDKQDILDFENVRFVFPFNIQQPEITMDLAMSEIHPEREQLEGVNKHYYSLQNGLAVGDLEHAVCLTTVDAPFVELGSPSGLDYRLNPRHGYGWWQSAKISPIVYSWVMTNTWRTNYKASQGGTAKFRYSLQPCNPLDLKLKQRGAEREMELVAVASRSSQNIEQLFRLKGRHRIALSSIKPADDGKGYIVCLHNMGKQSVCSSFVWGSIRPR
;
A
#
# COMPACT_ATOMS: atom_id res chain seq x y z
N LEU A 1 -9.14 -24.60 -3.54
CA LEU A 1 -10.21 -23.79 -2.97
C LEU A 1 -10.30 -24.08 -1.48
N ASP A 2 -10.21 -23.06 -0.66
CA ASP A 2 -10.54 -23.14 0.75
C ASP A 2 -11.85 -22.35 0.96
N ASP A 3 -12.86 -23.00 1.52
CA ASP A 3 -14.20 -22.42 1.69
C ASP A 3 -14.61 -22.52 3.16
N GLY A 4 -14.38 -21.45 3.87
CA GLY A 4 -14.69 -21.32 5.29
C GLY A 4 -15.92 -20.48 5.57
N ALA A 5 -16.41 -20.55 6.82
CA ALA A 5 -17.59 -19.80 7.26
C ALA A 5 -17.40 -18.27 7.24
N VAL A 6 -16.16 -17.80 7.25
CA VAL A 6 -15.78 -16.37 7.36
C VAL A 6 -15.11 -15.87 6.08
N ALA A 7 -14.32 -16.71 5.43
CA ALA A 7 -13.56 -16.35 4.23
C ALA A 7 -13.48 -17.54 3.26
N ALA A 8 -13.36 -17.25 1.98
CA ALA A 8 -13.06 -18.23 0.95
C ALA A 8 -11.83 -17.78 0.16
N THR A 9 -10.93 -18.73 -0.12
CA THR A 9 -9.69 -18.49 -0.85
C THR A 9 -9.60 -19.40 -2.07
N LEU A 10 -9.36 -18.79 -3.23
CA LEU A 10 -9.04 -19.51 -4.46
C LEU A 10 -7.54 -19.40 -4.71
N ARG A 11 -6.85 -20.55 -4.77
CA ARG A 11 -5.45 -20.60 -5.20
C ARG A 11 -5.36 -20.90 -6.70
N ILE A 12 -4.59 -20.10 -7.40
CA ILE A 12 -4.26 -20.25 -8.81
C ILE A 12 -2.75 -20.51 -8.88
N GLU A 13 -2.37 -21.61 -9.52
CA GLU A 13 -0.98 -21.90 -9.85
C GLU A 13 -0.74 -21.64 -11.34
N SER A 14 0.35 -20.97 -11.65
CA SER A 14 0.70 -20.62 -13.03
C SER A 14 2.21 -20.57 -13.22
N LYS A 15 2.63 -20.59 -14.48
CA LYS A 15 4.01 -20.30 -14.87
C LYS A 15 4.17 -18.82 -15.14
N ALA A 16 5.32 -18.26 -14.78
CA ALA A 16 5.70 -16.90 -15.12
C ALA A 16 7.16 -16.89 -15.60
N PRO A 17 7.52 -16.04 -16.58
CA PRO A 17 8.91 -15.92 -17.01
C PRO A 17 9.84 -15.64 -15.84
N GLY A 18 10.98 -16.33 -15.80
CA GLY A 18 11.97 -16.20 -14.73
C GLY A 18 11.55 -16.76 -13.38
N CYS A 19 10.45 -17.50 -13.30
CA CYS A 19 9.98 -18.17 -12.09
C CYS A 19 9.78 -19.66 -12.34
N ASN A 20 10.04 -20.47 -11.31
CA ASN A 20 9.67 -21.89 -11.33
C ASN A 20 8.16 -22.01 -11.24
N THR A 21 7.54 -21.25 -10.35
CA THR A 21 6.09 -21.23 -10.13
C THR A 21 5.64 -19.86 -9.61
N LEU A 22 4.43 -19.50 -9.96
CA LEU A 22 3.67 -18.39 -9.37
C LEU A 22 2.38 -18.94 -8.78
N TRP A 23 2.20 -18.79 -7.47
CA TRP A 23 0.92 -19.00 -6.80
C TRP A 23 0.25 -17.66 -6.54
N ARG A 24 -1.05 -17.61 -6.82
CA ARG A 24 -1.90 -16.46 -6.48
C ARG A 24 -3.06 -16.93 -5.65
N ASP A 25 -3.12 -16.47 -4.43
CA ASP A 25 -4.26 -16.66 -3.53
C ASP A 25 -5.15 -15.43 -3.60
N VAL A 26 -6.42 -15.64 -3.92
CA VAL A 26 -7.45 -14.60 -3.93
C VAL A 26 -8.45 -14.95 -2.84
N THR A 27 -8.55 -14.07 -1.84
CA THR A 27 -9.42 -14.28 -0.67
C THR A 27 -10.51 -13.23 -0.62
N VAL A 28 -11.75 -13.68 -0.42
CA VAL A 28 -12.92 -12.84 -0.16
C VAL A 28 -13.48 -13.15 1.22
N TYR A 29 -14.17 -12.18 1.82
CA TYR A 29 -14.64 -12.27 3.19
C TYR A 29 -16.15 -12.07 3.27
N LYS A 30 -16.78 -12.78 4.18
CA LYS A 30 -18.21 -12.59 4.48
C LYS A 30 -18.39 -11.28 5.25
N GLY A 31 -19.19 -10.36 4.70
CA GLY A 31 -19.54 -9.11 5.36
C GLY A 31 -18.44 -8.05 5.36
N ILE A 32 -17.37 -8.23 4.59
CA ILE A 32 -16.33 -7.22 4.37
C ILE A 32 -16.14 -7.05 2.86
N ASP A 33 -16.33 -5.83 2.37
CA ASP A 33 -16.15 -5.49 0.96
C ASP A 33 -14.65 -5.32 0.65
N ARG A 34 -13.94 -6.46 0.63
CA ARG A 34 -12.50 -6.52 0.41
C ARG A 34 -12.12 -7.80 -0.31
N VAL A 35 -11.21 -7.67 -1.24
CA VAL A 35 -10.51 -8.79 -1.89
C VAL A 35 -9.04 -8.69 -1.55
N ASP A 36 -8.49 -9.72 -0.91
CA ASP A 36 -7.06 -9.84 -0.65
C ASP A 36 -6.41 -10.72 -1.70
N ILE A 37 -5.26 -10.30 -2.20
CA ILE A 37 -4.46 -11.03 -3.18
C ILE A 37 -3.06 -11.24 -2.61
N CYS A 38 -2.62 -12.49 -2.55
CA CYS A 38 -1.25 -12.85 -2.21
C CYS A 38 -0.60 -13.55 -3.39
N ASN A 39 0.41 -12.91 -3.98
CA ASN A 39 1.23 -13.53 -5.01
C ASN A 39 2.51 -14.07 -4.38
N THR A 40 2.76 -15.36 -4.53
CA THR A 40 3.99 -16.02 -4.09
C THR A 40 4.77 -16.47 -5.32
N LEU A 41 5.98 -15.94 -5.48
CA LEU A 41 6.91 -16.31 -6.56
C LEU A 41 7.94 -17.30 -6.01
N ASP A 42 8.19 -18.37 -6.73
CA ASP A 42 9.43 -19.12 -6.65
C ASP A 42 10.33 -18.65 -7.79
N LYS A 43 11.12 -17.63 -7.51
CA LYS A 43 11.92 -16.88 -8.49
C LYS A 43 13.24 -17.57 -8.77
N GLN A 44 13.55 -17.76 -10.04
CA GLN A 44 14.85 -18.23 -10.47
C GLN A 44 15.93 -17.18 -10.22
N ASP A 45 17.15 -17.63 -9.97
CA ASP A 45 18.31 -16.76 -9.80
C ASP A 45 18.88 -16.41 -11.18
N ILE A 46 18.49 -15.25 -11.71
CA ILE A 46 18.81 -14.81 -13.07
C ILE A 46 19.65 -13.53 -12.99
N LEU A 47 20.80 -13.53 -13.69
CA LEU A 47 21.71 -12.39 -13.78
C LEU A 47 21.36 -11.43 -14.93
N ASP A 48 20.59 -11.90 -15.92
CA ASP A 48 20.09 -11.05 -16.99
C ASP A 48 19.14 -9.99 -16.43
N PHE A 49 19.11 -8.85 -17.07
CA PHE A 49 18.27 -7.75 -16.61
C PHE A 49 16.79 -8.09 -16.73
N GLU A 50 16.13 -8.07 -15.59
CA GLU A 50 14.71 -8.34 -15.50
C GLU A 50 14.00 -7.46 -14.50
N ASN A 51 12.70 -7.35 -14.67
CA ASN A 51 11.79 -6.67 -13.76
C ASN A 51 10.51 -7.47 -13.62
N VAL A 52 9.98 -7.53 -12.40
CA VAL A 52 8.72 -8.19 -12.11
C VAL A 52 7.68 -7.16 -11.69
N ARG A 53 6.51 -7.22 -12.32
CA ARG A 53 5.38 -6.35 -12.02
C ARG A 53 4.08 -7.15 -11.92
N PHE A 54 3.25 -6.78 -10.96
CA PHE A 54 1.85 -7.19 -10.94
C PHE A 54 0.98 -6.05 -11.46
N VAL A 55 0.03 -6.40 -12.35
CA VAL A 55 -0.80 -5.42 -13.05
C VAL A 55 -2.20 -5.44 -12.49
N PHE A 56 -2.72 -4.27 -12.20
CA PHE A 56 -4.08 -4.03 -11.73
C PHE A 56 -4.80 -3.12 -12.75
N PRO A 57 -5.55 -3.72 -13.71
CA PRO A 57 -6.34 -2.97 -14.67
C PRO A 57 -7.73 -2.68 -14.08
N PHE A 58 -8.05 -1.42 -13.85
CA PHE A 58 -9.37 -0.98 -13.41
C PHE A 58 -10.20 -0.52 -14.61
N ASN A 59 -11.50 -0.81 -14.60
CA ASN A 59 -12.41 -0.36 -15.67
C ASN A 59 -13.03 1.00 -15.33
N ILE A 60 -12.20 2.05 -15.36
CA ILE A 60 -12.62 3.43 -15.08
C ILE A 60 -12.24 4.30 -16.27
N GLN A 61 -13.22 5.00 -16.87
CA GLN A 61 -13.05 5.69 -18.15
C GLN A 61 -12.24 6.99 -18.03
N GLN A 62 -12.46 7.75 -16.98
CA GLN A 62 -11.76 9.01 -16.70
C GLN A 62 -11.13 8.94 -15.31
N PRO A 63 -10.02 8.20 -15.18
CA PRO A 63 -9.47 7.89 -13.87
C PRO A 63 -8.87 9.12 -13.20
N GLU A 64 -9.26 9.35 -11.98
CA GLU A 64 -8.54 10.15 -11.01
C GLU A 64 -7.71 9.22 -10.11
N ILE A 65 -6.45 9.59 -9.90
CA ILE A 65 -5.55 8.84 -9.03
C ILE A 65 -5.27 9.67 -7.79
N THR A 66 -5.43 9.07 -6.63
CA THR A 66 -4.95 9.62 -5.35
C THR A 66 -3.95 8.65 -4.76
N MET A 67 -2.78 9.13 -4.36
CA MET A 67 -1.71 8.32 -3.79
C MET A 67 -1.40 8.76 -2.37
N ASP A 68 -1.18 7.80 -1.49
CA ASP A 68 -0.62 8.06 -0.16
C ASP A 68 0.90 7.98 -0.24
N LEU A 69 1.54 9.14 -0.29
CA LEU A 69 3.00 9.28 -0.28
C LEU A 69 3.44 9.91 1.04
N ALA A 70 4.54 9.45 1.59
CA ALA A 70 5.29 10.05 2.70
C ALA A 70 4.51 11.10 3.54
N MET A 71 3.49 10.66 4.26
CA MET A 71 2.66 11.49 5.17
C MET A 71 1.62 12.40 4.47
N SER A 72 1.45 12.32 3.16
CA SER A 72 0.50 13.14 2.40
C SER A 72 -0.24 12.33 1.35
N GLU A 73 -1.53 12.62 1.18
CA GLU A 73 -2.29 12.17 0.01
C GLU A 73 -2.12 13.21 -1.10
N ILE A 74 -1.74 12.76 -2.29
CA ILE A 74 -1.53 13.62 -3.45
C ILE A 74 -2.27 13.11 -4.69
N HIS A 75 -2.55 14.03 -5.59
CA HIS A 75 -2.95 13.75 -6.96
C HIS A 75 -1.73 13.93 -7.87
N PRO A 76 -1.24 12.86 -8.55
CA PRO A 76 -0.17 12.99 -9.52
C PRO A 76 -0.48 14.07 -10.56
N GLU A 77 0.53 14.75 -11.08
CA GLU A 77 0.48 15.91 -11.96
C GLU A 77 0.03 17.23 -11.30
N ARG A 78 -1.02 17.22 -10.48
CA ARG A 78 -1.59 18.43 -9.91
C ARG A 78 -0.85 18.93 -8.66
N GLU A 79 -0.30 18.00 -7.88
CA GLU A 79 0.26 18.28 -6.56
C GLU A 79 1.73 17.84 -6.43
N GLN A 80 2.44 17.79 -7.56
CA GLN A 80 3.85 17.49 -7.60
C GLN A 80 4.65 18.73 -8.03
N LEU A 81 5.88 18.83 -7.54
CA LEU A 81 6.80 19.84 -8.02
C LEU A 81 7.15 19.60 -9.49
N GLU A 82 7.41 20.68 -10.22
CA GLU A 82 7.91 20.59 -11.58
C GLU A 82 9.28 19.91 -11.61
N GLY A 83 9.54 19.09 -12.64
CA GLY A 83 10.82 18.42 -12.84
C GLY A 83 11.07 17.19 -11.97
N VAL A 84 10.14 16.78 -11.09
CA VAL A 84 10.29 15.54 -10.32
C VAL A 84 10.08 14.31 -11.20
N ASN A 85 10.63 13.18 -10.74
CA ASN A 85 10.42 11.89 -11.37
C ASN A 85 8.93 11.51 -11.37
N LYS A 86 8.41 11.15 -12.54
CA LYS A 86 7.03 10.70 -12.77
C LYS A 86 6.95 9.30 -13.38
N HIS A 87 8.06 8.58 -13.40
CA HIS A 87 8.12 7.21 -13.90
C HIS A 87 7.49 6.24 -12.94
N TYR A 88 7.79 6.40 -11.65
CA TYR A 88 7.27 5.56 -10.57
C TYR A 88 7.09 6.35 -9.29
N TYR A 89 6.31 5.81 -8.39
CA TYR A 89 5.97 6.41 -7.10
C TYR A 89 6.22 5.41 -5.99
N SER A 90 6.69 5.90 -4.85
CA SER A 90 6.81 5.08 -3.63
C SER A 90 5.64 5.37 -2.72
N LEU A 91 4.68 4.46 -2.69
CA LEU A 91 3.50 4.56 -1.81
C LEU A 91 3.88 4.28 -0.36
N GLN A 92 3.19 4.93 0.57
CA GLN A 92 3.28 4.56 1.98
C GLN A 92 2.32 3.41 2.29
N ASN A 93 1.06 3.53 1.90
CA ASN A 93 0.04 2.51 2.17
C ASN A 93 -0.64 2.02 0.90
N GLY A 94 -0.92 2.90 -0.04
CA GLY A 94 -1.64 2.53 -1.24
C GLY A 94 -2.05 3.72 -2.10
N LEU A 95 -2.94 3.45 -3.03
CA LEU A 95 -3.53 4.44 -3.92
C LEU A 95 -5.01 4.14 -4.15
N ALA A 96 -5.75 5.13 -4.62
CA ALA A 96 -7.09 4.95 -5.15
C ALA A 96 -7.12 5.28 -6.64
N VAL A 97 -7.86 4.48 -7.38
CA VAL A 97 -8.25 4.73 -8.78
C VAL A 97 -9.76 4.91 -8.78
N GLY A 98 -10.25 6.04 -9.26
CA GLY A 98 -11.68 6.32 -9.24
C GLY A 98 -12.10 7.38 -10.22
N ASP A 99 -13.38 7.67 -10.24
CA ASP A 99 -14.03 8.79 -10.89
C ASP A 99 -14.90 9.54 -9.87
N LEU A 100 -15.88 10.30 -10.30
CA LEU A 100 -16.77 11.04 -9.41
C LEU A 100 -17.77 10.16 -8.64
N GLU A 101 -18.02 8.95 -9.12
CA GLU A 101 -19.05 8.06 -8.58
C GLU A 101 -18.46 6.83 -7.90
N HIS A 102 -17.35 6.30 -8.43
CA HIS A 102 -16.78 5.04 -8.01
C HIS A 102 -15.27 5.17 -7.77
N ALA A 103 -14.79 4.52 -6.75
CA ALA A 103 -13.35 4.38 -6.54
C ALA A 103 -13.01 3.02 -5.94
N VAL A 104 -11.81 2.54 -6.25
CA VAL A 104 -11.20 1.35 -5.66
C VAL A 104 -9.89 1.73 -5.04
N CYS A 105 -9.72 1.39 -3.77
CA CYS A 105 -8.45 1.52 -3.07
C CYS A 105 -7.63 0.24 -3.27
N LEU A 106 -6.41 0.39 -3.75
CA LEU A 106 -5.39 -0.65 -3.82
C LEU A 106 -4.36 -0.39 -2.72
N THR A 107 -4.32 -1.25 -1.71
CA THR A 107 -3.29 -1.24 -0.68
C THR A 107 -2.16 -2.18 -1.07
N THR A 108 -0.92 -1.68 -1.03
CA THR A 108 0.30 -2.47 -1.27
C THR A 108 0.98 -2.73 0.07
N VAL A 109 1.08 -3.99 0.49
CA VAL A 109 1.60 -4.33 1.82
C VAL A 109 3.12 -4.51 1.79
N ASP A 110 3.64 -5.22 0.80
CA ASP A 110 5.05 -5.65 0.77
C ASP A 110 5.91 -4.91 -0.26
N ALA A 111 5.29 -4.18 -1.19
CA ALA A 111 6.01 -3.50 -2.28
C ALA A 111 5.47 -2.08 -2.50
N PRO A 112 6.27 -1.06 -2.21
CA PRO A 112 5.79 0.32 -2.26
C PRO A 112 5.79 0.93 -3.66
N PHE A 113 6.57 0.38 -4.62
CA PHE A 113 6.72 1.02 -5.92
C PHE A 113 5.58 0.71 -6.87
N VAL A 114 5.04 1.76 -7.48
CA VAL A 114 4.02 1.66 -8.52
C VAL A 114 4.33 2.55 -9.71
N GLU A 115 3.86 2.13 -10.88
CA GLU A 115 3.89 2.88 -12.13
C GLU A 115 2.47 3.00 -12.67
N LEU A 116 2.18 4.06 -13.40
CA LEU A 116 0.87 4.32 -13.99
C LEU A 116 0.90 4.15 -15.51
N GLY A 117 -0.13 3.52 -16.06
CA GLY A 117 -0.41 3.42 -17.49
C GLY A 117 0.52 2.52 -18.28
N SER A 118 1.82 2.58 -18.04
CA SER A 118 2.79 1.68 -18.68
C SER A 118 4.05 1.56 -17.84
N PRO A 119 4.76 0.42 -17.93
CA PRO A 119 6.08 0.29 -17.33
C PRO A 119 7.05 1.31 -17.90
N SER A 120 7.72 2.04 -17.02
CA SER A 120 8.74 3.02 -17.42
C SER A 120 10.13 2.42 -17.52
N GLY A 121 10.33 1.41 -16.80
CA GLY A 121 11.54 0.78 -16.36
C GLY A 121 12.71 0.78 -17.31
N LEU A 122 13.46 1.83 -17.47
CA LEU A 122 14.81 1.76 -18.03
C LEU A 122 15.13 2.75 -19.14
N ASP A 123 14.32 3.77 -19.34
CA ASP A 123 14.67 4.81 -20.31
C ASP A 123 15.99 5.53 -19.97
N TYR A 124 16.44 5.43 -18.71
CA TYR A 124 17.76 5.95 -18.33
C TYR A 124 18.93 5.24 -19.04
N ARG A 125 18.75 3.99 -19.51
CA ARG A 125 19.76 3.32 -20.33
C ARG A 125 19.81 3.83 -21.74
N LEU A 126 18.70 4.36 -22.24
CA LEU A 126 18.59 4.77 -23.61
C LEU A 126 19.33 6.08 -23.88
N ASN A 127 19.63 6.84 -22.83
CA ASN A 127 20.35 8.10 -23.00
C ASN A 127 21.26 8.52 -21.82
N PRO A 128 22.35 7.76 -21.55
CA PRO A 128 23.28 8.11 -20.47
C PRO A 128 24.01 9.44 -20.68
N ARG A 129 23.93 10.03 -21.89
CA ARG A 129 24.60 11.29 -22.23
C ARG A 129 23.75 12.54 -21.99
N HIS A 130 22.41 12.40 -21.87
CA HIS A 130 21.48 13.53 -21.74
C HIS A 130 20.84 13.63 -20.35
N GLY A 131 21.40 12.97 -19.36
CA GLY A 131 20.83 12.89 -18.03
C GLY A 131 19.67 11.87 -17.97
N TYR A 132 19.13 11.67 -16.79
CA TYR A 132 17.97 10.82 -16.59
C TYR A 132 16.77 11.49 -17.26
N GLY A 133 16.35 10.96 -18.41
CA GLY A 133 15.17 11.44 -19.13
C GLY A 133 13.89 11.14 -18.36
N TRP A 134 13.60 11.91 -17.31
CA TRP A 134 12.35 11.79 -16.57
C TRP A 134 11.17 12.16 -17.47
N TRP A 135 10.10 11.40 -17.35
CA TRP A 135 8.85 11.81 -17.96
C TRP A 135 8.40 13.14 -17.38
N GLN A 136 8.06 14.06 -18.25
CA GLN A 136 7.58 15.39 -17.85
C GLN A 136 6.15 15.36 -17.33
N SER A 137 5.39 14.33 -17.70
CA SER A 137 4.02 14.11 -17.24
C SER A 137 3.80 12.67 -16.80
N ALA A 138 2.97 12.46 -15.76
CA ALA A 138 2.53 11.14 -15.37
C ALA A 138 1.52 10.60 -16.38
N LYS A 139 1.58 9.33 -16.68
CA LYS A 139 0.61 8.65 -17.54
C LYS A 139 -0.62 8.27 -16.72
N ILE A 140 -1.48 9.25 -16.44
CA ILE A 140 -2.72 8.97 -15.69
C ILE A 140 -3.54 7.96 -16.47
N SER A 141 -3.81 6.82 -15.86
CA SER A 141 -4.45 5.66 -16.47
C SER A 141 -5.07 4.79 -15.39
N PRO A 142 -6.15 4.06 -15.69
CA PRO A 142 -6.71 3.09 -14.74
C PRO A 142 -5.87 1.82 -14.61
N ILE A 143 -4.73 1.72 -15.27
CA ILE A 143 -3.82 0.58 -15.17
C ILE A 143 -2.67 0.92 -14.24
N VAL A 144 -2.56 0.17 -13.15
CA VAL A 144 -1.51 0.31 -12.15
C VAL A 144 -0.58 -0.90 -12.22
N TYR A 145 0.71 -0.64 -12.28
CA TYR A 145 1.76 -1.66 -12.21
C TYR A 145 2.44 -1.58 -10.84
N SER A 146 2.33 -2.62 -10.03
CA SER A 146 3.16 -2.76 -8.83
C SER A 146 4.51 -3.35 -9.21
N TRP A 147 5.56 -2.55 -9.07
CA TRP A 147 6.93 -2.94 -9.41
C TRP A 147 7.59 -3.58 -8.21
N VAL A 148 7.66 -4.90 -8.21
CA VAL A 148 8.03 -5.67 -7.02
C VAL A 148 9.47 -6.14 -6.99
N MET A 149 10.09 -6.35 -8.15
CA MET A 149 11.49 -6.80 -8.24
C MET A 149 12.19 -6.17 -9.44
N THR A 150 13.48 -5.86 -9.28
CA THR A 150 14.36 -5.40 -10.35
C THR A 150 15.82 -5.75 -10.04
N ASN A 151 16.57 -6.12 -11.05
CA ASN A 151 18.02 -6.29 -10.98
C ASN A 151 18.76 -5.44 -12.02
N THR A 152 18.07 -4.45 -12.59
CA THR A 152 18.59 -3.65 -13.72
C THR A 152 19.52 -2.53 -13.34
N TRP A 153 19.63 -2.20 -12.09
CA TRP A 153 20.31 -1.00 -11.60
C TRP A 153 21.76 -1.28 -11.21
N ARG A 154 22.50 -2.05 -11.76
CA ARG A 154 23.94 -2.33 -11.55
C ARG A 154 24.63 -1.44 -10.51
N THR A 155 24.09 -1.43 -9.29
CA THR A 155 24.59 -0.65 -8.17
C THR A 155 25.10 -1.59 -7.07
N ASN A 156 25.06 -1.17 -5.83
CA ASN A 156 25.62 -1.88 -4.68
C ASN A 156 24.67 -2.90 -4.02
N TYR A 157 23.65 -3.37 -4.69
CA TYR A 157 22.81 -4.49 -4.23
C TYR A 157 22.99 -5.73 -5.14
N LYS A 158 22.35 -6.84 -4.75
CA LYS A 158 22.50 -8.11 -5.46
C LYS A 158 22.12 -7.98 -6.94
N ALA A 159 22.94 -8.60 -7.80
CA ALA A 159 22.70 -8.64 -9.23
C ALA A 159 21.54 -9.57 -9.63
N SER A 160 21.05 -10.39 -8.72
CA SER A 160 19.93 -11.31 -8.92
C SER A 160 19.08 -11.41 -7.66
N GLN A 161 17.83 -11.84 -7.81
CA GLN A 161 16.85 -11.91 -6.74
C GLN A 161 16.11 -13.26 -6.78
N GLY A 162 16.84 -14.37 -6.66
CA GLY A 162 16.28 -15.72 -6.61
C GLY A 162 15.66 -16.06 -5.25
N GLY A 163 14.81 -17.10 -5.24
CA GLY A 163 14.15 -17.63 -4.05
C GLY A 163 12.68 -17.28 -3.94
N THR A 164 12.07 -17.60 -2.80
CA THR A 164 10.65 -17.39 -2.58
C THR A 164 10.38 -15.98 -2.07
N ALA A 165 9.48 -15.26 -2.76
CA ALA A 165 9.02 -13.93 -2.37
C ALA A 165 7.50 -13.87 -2.37
N LYS A 166 6.91 -13.09 -1.43
CA LYS A 166 5.47 -12.87 -1.32
C LYS A 166 5.15 -11.39 -1.45
N PHE A 167 4.05 -11.11 -2.16
CA PHE A 167 3.54 -9.75 -2.37
C PHE A 167 2.04 -9.73 -2.16
N ARG A 168 1.61 -9.03 -1.10
CA ARG A 168 0.22 -8.96 -0.66
C ARG A 168 -0.40 -7.62 -1.05
N TYR A 169 -1.65 -7.70 -1.45
CA TYR A 169 -2.46 -6.56 -1.86
C TYR A 169 -3.86 -6.68 -1.29
N SER A 170 -4.53 -5.55 -1.12
CA SER A 170 -5.96 -5.50 -0.87
C SER A 170 -6.65 -4.56 -1.83
N LEU A 171 -7.79 -4.99 -2.36
CA LEU A 171 -8.70 -4.18 -3.16
C LEU A 171 -9.97 -3.93 -2.36
N GLN A 172 -10.36 -2.67 -2.22
CA GLN A 172 -11.57 -2.29 -1.50
C GLN A 172 -12.31 -1.20 -2.27
N PRO A 173 -13.62 -1.34 -2.53
CA PRO A 173 -14.43 -0.23 -2.99
C PRO A 173 -14.39 0.89 -1.94
N CYS A 174 -14.39 2.12 -2.39
CA CYS A 174 -14.34 3.27 -1.51
C CYS A 174 -15.17 4.43 -2.05
N ASN A 175 -15.54 5.34 -1.16
CA ASN A 175 -16.21 6.57 -1.57
C ASN A 175 -15.15 7.51 -2.15
N PRO A 176 -15.32 8.04 -3.38
CA PRO A 176 -14.37 8.97 -4.00
C PRO A 176 -14.09 10.22 -3.15
N LEU A 177 -15.06 10.65 -2.35
CA LEU A 177 -14.93 11.82 -1.47
C LEU A 177 -14.29 11.52 -0.10
N ASP A 178 -14.11 10.23 0.24
CA ASP A 178 -13.55 9.80 1.55
C ASP A 178 -12.79 8.48 1.39
N LEU A 179 -11.62 8.53 0.77
CA LEU A 179 -10.83 7.36 0.37
C LEU A 179 -10.25 6.59 1.57
N LYS A 180 -9.86 7.29 2.62
CA LYS A 180 -9.26 6.70 3.85
C LYS A 180 -8.03 5.83 3.59
N LEU A 181 -7.17 6.22 2.65
CA LEU A 181 -6.02 5.40 2.23
C LEU A 181 -5.13 4.99 3.39
N LYS A 182 -4.78 5.93 4.28
CA LYS A 182 -3.93 5.65 5.45
C LYS A 182 -4.58 4.71 6.45
N GLN A 183 -5.89 4.86 6.69
CA GLN A 183 -6.62 3.96 7.58
C GLN A 183 -6.66 2.54 7.01
N ARG A 184 -6.96 2.41 5.72
CA ARG A 184 -7.00 1.11 5.04
C ARG A 184 -5.64 0.42 5.03
N GLY A 185 -4.57 1.19 4.82
CA GLY A 185 -3.20 0.70 4.91
C GLY A 185 -2.87 0.22 6.32
N ALA A 186 -3.13 1.02 7.34
CA ALA A 186 -2.89 0.66 8.73
C ALA A 186 -3.66 -0.61 9.15
N GLU A 187 -4.90 -0.78 8.70
CA GLU A 187 -5.69 -1.99 8.95
C GLU A 187 -5.07 -3.25 8.30
N ARG A 188 -4.26 -3.08 7.26
CA ARG A 188 -3.56 -4.19 6.57
C ARG A 188 -2.17 -4.48 7.12
N GLU A 189 -1.49 -3.47 7.63
CA GLU A 189 -0.17 -3.62 8.24
C GLU A 189 -0.24 -4.13 9.68
N MET A 190 -1.28 -3.71 10.41
CA MET A 190 -1.48 -4.10 11.81
C MET A 190 -2.29 -5.41 11.88
N GLU A 191 -1.61 -6.52 12.01
CA GLU A 191 -2.26 -7.81 12.22
C GLU A 191 -2.93 -7.85 13.60
N LEU A 192 -4.17 -8.33 13.63
CA LEU A 192 -4.87 -8.60 14.88
C LEU A 192 -4.23 -9.82 15.54
N VAL A 193 -3.76 -9.65 16.78
CA VAL A 193 -3.20 -10.76 17.57
C VAL A 193 -4.33 -11.43 18.35
N ALA A 194 -4.64 -12.67 17.99
CA ALA A 194 -5.56 -13.50 18.75
C ALA A 194 -4.79 -14.34 19.77
N VAL A 195 -5.13 -14.20 21.05
CA VAL A 195 -4.50 -14.95 22.14
C VAL A 195 -5.57 -15.73 22.89
N ALA A 196 -5.34 -17.02 23.09
CA ALA A 196 -6.18 -17.81 23.96
C ALA A 196 -6.02 -17.34 25.40
N SER A 197 -7.12 -16.93 26.04
CA SER A 197 -7.13 -16.49 27.42
C SER A 197 -7.97 -17.44 28.29
N ARG A 198 -7.48 -17.73 29.50
CA ARG A 198 -8.22 -18.47 30.51
C ARG A 198 -9.13 -17.59 31.36
N SER A 199 -9.08 -16.27 31.19
CA SER A 199 -9.91 -15.31 31.92
C SER A 199 -10.77 -14.51 30.94
N SER A 200 -12.00 -14.23 31.34
CA SER A 200 -12.94 -13.37 30.61
C SER A 200 -12.73 -11.87 30.89
N GLN A 201 -11.50 -11.43 31.13
CA GLN A 201 -11.26 -10.02 31.35
C GLN A 201 -11.44 -9.27 30.02
N ASN A 202 -12.37 -8.34 29.99
CA ASN A 202 -12.47 -7.38 28.91
C ASN A 202 -11.21 -6.50 28.93
N ILE A 203 -10.43 -6.57 27.86
CA ILE A 203 -9.35 -5.60 27.67
C ILE A 203 -10.03 -4.27 27.34
N GLU A 204 -10.02 -3.36 28.31
CA GLU A 204 -10.53 -2.02 28.07
C GLU A 204 -9.63 -1.27 27.10
N GLN A 205 -10.26 -0.48 26.27
CA GLN A 205 -9.55 0.37 25.32
C GLN A 205 -8.64 1.34 26.06
N LEU A 206 -7.34 1.31 25.78
CA LEU A 206 -6.34 2.18 26.43
C LEU A 206 -6.69 3.67 26.27
N PHE A 207 -7.11 4.05 25.08
CA PHE A 207 -7.59 5.40 24.76
C PHE A 207 -8.52 5.38 23.55
N ARG A 208 -9.23 6.50 23.34
CA ARG A 208 -10.06 6.72 22.16
C ARG A 208 -9.80 8.12 21.61
N LEU A 209 -9.58 8.19 20.30
CA LEU A 209 -9.64 9.44 19.56
C LEU A 209 -11.10 9.73 19.20
N LYS A 210 -11.66 10.83 19.73
CA LYS A 210 -12.97 11.34 19.34
C LYS A 210 -12.75 12.48 18.35
N GLY A 211 -13.31 12.37 17.17
CA GLY A 211 -13.17 13.38 16.13
C GLY A 211 -13.30 12.76 14.75
N ARG A 212 -13.29 13.61 13.75
CA ARG A 212 -13.48 13.15 12.37
C ARG A 212 -12.33 12.25 11.92
N HIS A 213 -12.64 11.33 11.02
CA HIS A 213 -11.80 10.27 10.45
C HIS A 213 -10.49 10.72 9.75
N ARG A 214 -10.04 11.94 10.01
CA ARG A 214 -8.85 12.54 9.36
C ARG A 214 -7.63 12.66 10.27
N ILE A 215 -7.71 12.16 11.50
CA ILE A 215 -6.56 12.13 12.41
C ILE A 215 -6.14 10.68 12.60
N ALA A 216 -4.90 10.38 12.22
CA ALA A 216 -4.26 9.11 12.51
C ALA A 216 -3.38 9.23 13.75
N LEU A 217 -3.35 8.17 14.55
CA LEU A 217 -2.31 7.96 15.54
C LEU A 217 -1.07 7.41 14.82
N SER A 218 0.00 8.18 14.80
CA SER A 218 1.25 7.72 14.19
C SER A 218 2.09 6.91 15.17
N SER A 219 2.14 7.31 16.43
CA SER A 219 2.82 6.55 17.48
C SER A 219 2.34 6.94 18.87
N ILE A 220 2.54 6.03 19.82
CA ILE A 220 2.45 6.29 21.25
C ILE A 220 3.62 5.60 21.93
N LYS A 221 4.37 6.33 22.75
CA LYS A 221 5.49 5.78 23.51
C LYS A 221 5.57 6.41 24.90
N PRO A 222 6.18 5.73 25.88
CA PRO A 222 6.50 6.38 27.15
C PRO A 222 7.40 7.59 26.93
N ALA A 223 7.23 8.61 27.75
CA ALA A 223 8.15 9.74 27.77
C ALA A 223 9.50 9.32 28.37
N ASP A 224 10.59 9.92 27.91
CA ASP A 224 11.94 9.54 28.30
C ASP A 224 12.22 9.80 29.80
N ASP A 225 11.48 10.73 30.40
CA ASP A 225 11.52 11.01 31.85
C ASP A 225 10.65 10.07 32.69
N GLY A 226 9.96 9.13 32.07
CA GLY A 226 9.08 8.16 32.69
C GLY A 226 7.77 8.74 33.28
N LYS A 227 7.46 10.03 33.06
CA LYS A 227 6.33 10.73 33.70
C LYS A 227 5.10 10.87 32.80
N GLY A 228 5.06 10.16 31.69
CA GLY A 228 3.90 10.26 30.81
C GLY A 228 4.07 9.49 29.51
N TYR A 229 3.26 9.85 28.53
CA TYR A 229 3.31 9.30 27.18
C TYR A 229 3.41 10.41 26.15
N ILE A 230 4.21 10.18 25.13
CA ILE A 230 4.28 11.00 23.92
C ILE A 230 3.30 10.37 22.93
N VAL A 231 2.32 11.17 22.49
CA VAL A 231 1.32 10.76 21.50
C VAL A 231 1.55 11.59 20.24
N CYS A 232 1.87 10.94 19.13
CA CYS A 232 2.03 11.58 17.84
C CYS A 232 0.75 11.42 17.03
N LEU A 233 0.12 12.52 16.69
CA LEU A 233 -1.08 12.58 15.87
C LEU A 233 -0.76 13.24 14.53
N HIS A 234 -1.32 12.70 13.46
CA HIS A 234 -1.20 13.25 12.13
C HIS A 234 -2.57 13.62 11.57
N ASN A 235 -2.72 14.87 11.13
CA ASN A 235 -3.90 15.30 10.38
C ASN A 235 -3.72 14.89 8.91
N MET A 236 -4.49 13.92 8.47
CA MET A 236 -4.45 13.38 7.09
C MET A 236 -5.22 14.23 6.09
N GLY A 237 -5.90 15.27 6.54
CA GLY A 237 -6.70 16.16 5.70
C GLY A 237 -6.03 17.51 5.44
N LYS A 238 -6.52 18.22 4.42
CA LYS A 238 -6.04 19.57 4.05
C LYS A 238 -6.60 20.69 4.96
N GLN A 239 -7.57 20.39 5.83
CA GLN A 239 -8.22 21.37 6.72
C GLN A 239 -7.84 21.11 8.18
N SER A 240 -7.82 22.17 8.98
CA SER A 240 -7.66 22.05 10.43
C SER A 240 -8.79 21.23 11.04
N VAL A 241 -8.46 20.33 11.95
CA VAL A 241 -9.43 19.43 12.61
C VAL A 241 -9.21 19.47 14.12
N CYS A 242 -10.30 19.61 14.88
CA CYS A 242 -10.28 19.40 16.31
C CYS A 242 -10.59 17.94 16.64
N SER A 243 -9.82 17.36 17.54
CA SER A 243 -10.03 16.01 18.06
C SER A 243 -9.87 15.99 19.56
N SER A 244 -10.54 15.04 20.21
CA SER A 244 -10.37 14.79 21.64
C SER A 244 -9.70 13.45 21.84
N PHE A 245 -8.62 13.44 22.61
CA PHE A 245 -7.97 12.24 23.09
C PHE A 245 -8.53 11.85 24.45
N VAL A 246 -9.20 10.73 24.54
CA VAL A 246 -9.88 10.28 25.76
C VAL A 246 -9.19 9.01 26.23
N TRP A 247 -8.58 9.05 27.41
CA TRP A 247 -8.04 7.86 28.08
C TRP A 247 -9.17 6.92 28.52
N GLY A 248 -8.90 5.62 28.46
CA GLY A 248 -9.74 4.60 29.06
C GLY A 248 -9.61 4.58 30.59
N SER A 249 -9.88 3.41 31.19
CA SER A 249 -9.74 3.20 32.63
C SER A 249 -8.29 3.25 33.13
N ILE A 250 -7.34 2.90 32.27
CA ILE A 250 -5.90 2.98 32.55
C ILE A 250 -5.46 4.41 32.23
N ARG A 251 -5.29 5.24 33.25
CA ARG A 251 -4.71 6.59 33.09
C ARG A 251 -3.21 6.53 33.32
N PRO A 252 -2.40 7.21 32.50
CA PRO A 252 -1.01 7.42 32.84
C PRO A 252 -0.93 8.18 34.17
N ARG A 253 -0.06 7.76 35.05
CA ARG A 253 0.25 8.45 36.31
C ARG A 253 1.13 9.64 36.03
#